data_08dba7c7049fb0a2cc876b958ac34077
#
_entry.id   08dba7c7049fb0a2cc876b958ac34077
#
_cell.length_a   1.000
_cell.length_b   1.000
_cell.length_c   1.000
_cell.angle_alpha   90.00
_cell.angle_beta   90.00
_cell.angle_gamma   90.00
#
_symmetry.space_group_name_H-M   'P 1'
#
loop_
_entity.id
_entity.type
_entity.pdbx_description
1 polymer ?
#
loop_
_entity_poly.entity_id
_entity_poly.type
_entity_poly.pdbx_seq_one_letter_code
_entity_poly.pdbx_strand_id
1 'polypeptide(L)'
;GSIMTVEYVDLKENMTVQDAINRIRQVGVDSETINICYVLDAKRTLVGTVALRYLLITPPDAVIGEMMHENVVFINTMMDQEEVARQFQKYDFTAMPVVDNENRLVGIITVDDIVDILQEEATEDIEKMAAIVPTDKPYMKTTVFETWKKRIPWLLLLMISATFTGSIITSFEDALSACVVLTAYI
;
A
#
# COMPACT_ATOMS: atom_id res chain seq x y z
N GLY A 1 0.53 4.02 -9.63
CA GLY A 1 1.38 5.08 -10.14
C GLY A 1 1.31 6.41 -9.38
N SER A 2 0.27 6.61 -8.56
CA SER A 2 0.07 7.89 -7.83
C SER A 2 0.82 8.00 -6.50
N ILE A 3 1.38 6.90 -6.01
CA ILE A 3 2.04 6.79 -4.70
C ILE A 3 3.57 6.65 -4.79
N MET A 4 4.17 6.84 -5.92
CA MET A 4 5.62 6.78 -6.08
C MET A 4 6.17 8.14 -6.47
N THR A 5 7.38 8.43 -6.00
CA THR A 5 8.17 9.60 -6.42
C THR A 5 9.29 9.20 -7.37
N VAL A 6 9.68 10.13 -8.23
CA VAL A 6 10.84 9.98 -9.12
C VAL A 6 12.10 10.68 -8.57
N GLU A 7 12.00 11.24 -7.39
CA GLU A 7 13.02 12.04 -6.72
C GLU A 7 13.93 11.15 -5.86
N TYR A 8 14.80 10.41 -6.52
CA TYR A 8 15.75 9.49 -5.88
C TYR A 8 17.17 9.70 -6.39
N VAL A 9 18.16 9.19 -5.64
CA VAL A 9 19.57 9.23 -6.04
C VAL A 9 19.91 7.99 -6.86
N ASP A 10 20.28 8.20 -8.11
CA ASP A 10 20.80 7.19 -9.01
C ASP A 10 22.33 7.24 -9.10
N LEU A 11 22.96 6.08 -9.08
CA LEU A 11 24.39 5.88 -9.25
C LEU A 11 24.64 4.91 -10.41
N LYS A 12 25.86 4.92 -10.94
CA LYS A 12 26.31 3.94 -11.93
C LYS A 12 27.32 2.97 -11.32
N GLU A 13 27.29 1.74 -11.76
CA GLU A 13 28.14 0.66 -11.28
C GLU A 13 29.65 1.00 -11.36
N ASN A 14 30.07 1.72 -12.40
CA ASN A 14 31.45 2.10 -12.66
C ASN A 14 31.92 3.40 -11.98
N MET A 15 31.08 4.04 -11.18
CA MET A 15 31.44 5.24 -10.42
C MET A 15 32.34 4.89 -9.24
N THR A 16 33.21 5.84 -8.85
CA THR A 16 33.91 5.80 -7.56
C THR A 16 33.00 6.30 -6.43
N VAL A 17 33.38 5.96 -5.19
CA VAL A 17 32.70 6.50 -3.99
C VAL A 17 32.72 8.03 -3.98
N GLN A 18 33.85 8.65 -4.41
CA GLN A 18 33.95 10.10 -4.50
C GLN A 18 32.95 10.69 -5.50
N ASP A 19 32.79 10.04 -6.67
CA ASP A 19 31.81 10.46 -7.69
C ASP A 19 30.37 10.32 -7.16
N ALA A 20 30.07 9.22 -6.47
CA ALA A 20 28.80 8.98 -5.85
C ALA A 20 28.45 10.06 -4.80
N ILE A 21 29.39 10.41 -3.94
CA ILE A 21 29.20 11.50 -2.94
C ILE A 21 28.96 12.84 -3.64
N ASN A 22 29.70 13.15 -4.71
CA ASN A 22 29.50 14.36 -5.48
C ASN A 22 28.13 14.38 -6.16
N ARG A 23 27.68 13.24 -6.69
CA ARG A 23 26.33 13.07 -7.26
C ARG A 23 25.24 13.32 -6.21
N ILE A 24 25.39 12.74 -5.01
CA ILE A 24 24.45 12.96 -3.89
C ILE A 24 24.39 14.44 -3.52
N ARG A 25 25.50 15.15 -3.48
CA ARG A 25 25.52 16.60 -3.19
C ARG A 25 24.80 17.44 -4.24
N GLN A 26 24.79 17.00 -5.50
CA GLN A 26 24.12 17.69 -6.60
C GLN A 26 22.61 17.47 -6.61
N VAL A 27 22.14 16.24 -6.38
CA VAL A 27 20.73 15.87 -6.54
C VAL A 27 20.00 15.64 -5.22
N GLY A 28 20.74 15.47 -4.11
CA GLY A 28 20.16 15.09 -2.83
C GLY A 28 19.25 16.13 -2.18
N VAL A 29 19.35 17.40 -2.59
CA VAL A 29 18.45 18.46 -2.11
C VAL A 29 17.03 18.25 -2.63
N ASP A 30 16.93 17.75 -3.87
CA ASP A 30 15.64 17.52 -4.55
C ASP A 30 15.18 16.05 -4.43
N SER A 31 15.94 15.20 -3.72
CA SER A 31 15.62 13.78 -3.56
C SER A 31 14.81 13.55 -2.29
N GLU A 32 13.79 12.68 -2.38
CA GLU A 32 12.94 12.27 -1.25
C GLU A 32 13.75 11.65 -0.11
N THR A 33 14.75 10.86 -0.46
CA THR A 33 15.72 10.29 0.48
C THR A 33 17.09 10.13 -0.14
N ILE A 34 18.15 10.35 0.66
CA ILE A 34 19.54 10.09 0.30
C ILE A 34 20.11 8.87 1.04
N ASN A 35 19.35 8.27 1.93
CA ASN A 35 19.81 7.17 2.79
C ASN A 35 20.16 5.92 2.00
N ILE A 36 19.44 5.68 0.90
CA ILE A 36 19.65 4.57 -0.03
C ILE A 36 19.80 5.15 -1.43
N CYS A 37 20.90 4.79 -2.10
CA CYS A 37 21.16 5.12 -3.50
C CYS A 37 20.98 3.88 -4.36
N TYR A 38 20.38 4.05 -5.54
CA TYR A 38 20.04 2.97 -6.45
C TYR A 38 21.08 2.89 -7.58
N VAL A 39 21.68 1.72 -7.76
CA VAL A 39 22.71 1.50 -8.79
C VAL A 39 22.04 1.00 -10.04
N LEU A 40 22.26 1.70 -11.15
CA LEU A 40 21.64 1.44 -12.43
C LEU A 40 22.69 1.13 -13.49
N ASP A 41 22.36 0.22 -14.41
CA ASP A 41 23.13 -0.03 -15.62
C ASP A 41 22.88 1.04 -16.71
N ALA A 42 23.49 0.86 -17.89
CA ALA A 42 23.33 1.76 -19.03
C ALA A 42 21.89 1.82 -19.58
N LYS A 43 21.06 0.80 -19.30
CA LYS A 43 19.65 0.69 -19.72
C LYS A 43 18.67 1.13 -18.64
N ARG A 44 19.18 1.69 -17.51
CA ARG A 44 18.43 2.03 -16.32
C ARG A 44 17.85 0.83 -15.56
N THR A 45 18.36 -0.38 -15.79
CA THR A 45 18.00 -1.56 -15.03
C THR A 45 18.56 -1.44 -13.62
N LEU A 46 17.76 -1.76 -12.61
CA LEU A 46 18.20 -1.77 -11.23
C LEU A 46 19.12 -2.97 -10.98
N VAL A 47 20.40 -2.72 -10.76
CA VAL A 47 21.43 -3.76 -10.54
C VAL A 47 21.88 -3.89 -9.10
N GLY A 48 21.67 -2.85 -8.29
CA GLY A 48 22.06 -2.88 -6.88
C GLY A 48 21.60 -1.68 -6.10
N THR A 49 21.88 -1.68 -4.81
CA THR A 49 21.67 -0.55 -3.90
C THR A 49 22.90 -0.33 -3.02
N VAL A 50 23.11 0.93 -2.62
CA VAL A 50 24.18 1.30 -1.69
C VAL A 50 23.60 2.26 -0.65
N ALA A 51 23.76 1.94 0.64
CA ALA A 51 23.36 2.88 1.68
C ALA A 51 24.42 3.99 1.86
N LEU A 52 23.97 5.22 2.05
CA LEU A 52 24.83 6.40 2.26
C LEU A 52 25.91 6.17 3.32
N ARG A 53 25.57 5.47 4.43
CA ARG A 53 26.52 5.16 5.51
C ARG A 53 27.75 4.40 5.01
N TYR A 54 27.60 3.50 4.03
CA TYR A 54 28.75 2.77 3.46
C TYR A 54 29.60 3.67 2.60
N LEU A 55 29.02 4.59 1.83
CA LEU A 55 29.77 5.58 1.06
C LEU A 55 30.64 6.49 1.95
N LEU A 56 30.19 6.80 3.18
CA LEU A 56 30.90 7.67 4.10
C LEU A 56 32.09 6.98 4.77
N ILE A 57 32.09 5.66 4.91
CA ILE A 57 33.16 4.90 5.59
C ILE A 57 34.10 4.20 4.63
N THR A 58 33.75 4.08 3.35
CA THR A 58 34.53 3.41 2.32
C THR A 58 35.54 4.40 1.71
N PRO A 59 36.75 3.94 1.31
CA PRO A 59 37.72 4.78 0.63
C PRO A 59 37.15 5.45 -0.62
N PRO A 60 37.53 6.70 -0.95
CA PRO A 60 36.92 7.46 -2.03
C PRO A 60 37.21 6.92 -3.44
N ASP A 61 38.25 6.10 -3.60
CA ASP A 61 38.67 5.46 -4.84
C ASP A 61 38.03 4.07 -5.08
N ALA A 62 37.30 3.53 -4.10
CA ALA A 62 36.58 2.27 -4.27
C ALA A 62 35.45 2.42 -5.32
N VAL A 63 35.17 1.33 -6.07
CA VAL A 63 34.17 1.29 -7.13
C VAL A 63 32.83 0.83 -6.57
N ILE A 64 31.74 1.50 -6.95
CA ILE A 64 30.39 1.22 -6.47
C ILE A 64 29.97 -0.23 -6.76
N GLY A 65 30.27 -0.75 -7.94
CA GLY A 65 29.95 -2.13 -8.34
C GLY A 65 30.55 -3.21 -7.44
N GLU A 66 31.68 -2.92 -6.76
CA GLU A 66 32.31 -3.90 -5.86
C GLU A 66 31.70 -3.91 -4.44
N MET A 67 30.97 -2.84 -4.07
CA MET A 67 30.41 -2.65 -2.72
C MET A 67 28.90 -2.65 -2.66
N MET A 68 28.21 -2.59 -3.79
CA MET A 68 26.75 -2.58 -3.83
C MET A 68 26.15 -3.90 -3.38
N HIS A 69 24.93 -3.85 -2.88
CA HIS A 69 24.11 -5.02 -2.62
C HIS A 69 23.31 -5.38 -3.86
N GLU A 70 23.59 -6.52 -4.47
CA GLU A 70 22.94 -7.00 -5.71
C GLU A 70 21.53 -7.57 -5.44
N ASN A 71 21.30 -8.13 -4.25
CA ASN A 71 20.00 -8.69 -3.89
C ASN A 71 19.03 -7.59 -3.46
N VAL A 72 18.50 -6.86 -4.43
CA VAL A 72 17.56 -5.76 -4.17
C VAL A 72 16.14 -6.29 -4.08
N VAL A 73 15.46 -5.98 -2.98
CA VAL A 73 14.01 -6.16 -2.88
C VAL A 73 13.35 -4.96 -3.56
N PHE A 74 12.48 -5.23 -4.52
CA PHE A 74 11.81 -4.20 -5.32
C PHE A 74 10.32 -4.47 -5.44
N ILE A 75 9.57 -3.44 -5.80
CA ILE A 75 8.14 -3.48 -6.10
C ILE A 75 7.96 -3.39 -7.61
N ASN A 76 7.09 -4.23 -8.17
CA ASN A 76 6.70 -4.10 -9.58
C ASN A 76 5.54 -3.10 -9.70
N THR A 77 5.53 -2.30 -10.78
CA THR A 77 4.46 -1.33 -11.07
C THR A 77 3.06 -1.92 -11.15
N MET A 78 2.93 -3.22 -11.36
CA MET A 78 1.65 -3.96 -11.43
C MET A 78 1.23 -4.56 -10.09
N MET A 79 2.04 -4.43 -9.05
CA MET A 79 1.74 -4.96 -7.71
C MET A 79 0.60 -4.17 -7.07
N ASP A 80 -0.28 -4.88 -6.37
CA ASP A 80 -1.38 -4.29 -5.60
C ASP A 80 -0.84 -3.52 -4.39
N GLN A 81 -1.52 -2.42 -4.02
CA GLN A 81 -1.07 -1.55 -2.93
C GLN A 81 -1.06 -2.24 -1.56
N GLU A 82 -2.00 -3.14 -1.30
CA GLU A 82 -2.03 -3.93 -0.07
C GLU A 82 -0.80 -4.85 0.04
N GLU A 83 -0.40 -5.49 -1.08
CA GLU A 83 0.79 -6.33 -1.13
C GLU A 83 2.07 -5.50 -0.98
N VAL A 84 2.11 -4.29 -1.55
CA VAL A 84 3.21 -3.34 -1.35
C VAL A 84 3.35 -3.00 0.14
N ALA A 85 2.26 -2.68 0.83
CA ALA A 85 2.26 -2.38 2.25
C ALA A 85 2.76 -3.57 3.10
N ARG A 86 2.36 -4.80 2.75
CA ARG A 86 2.88 -6.02 3.41
C ARG A 86 4.39 -6.20 3.23
N GLN A 87 4.93 -5.88 2.06
CA GLN A 87 6.38 -5.97 1.83
C GLN A 87 7.14 -4.97 2.69
N PHE A 88 6.67 -3.74 2.83
CA PHE A 88 7.26 -2.76 3.73
C PHE A 88 7.29 -3.25 5.18
N GLN A 89 6.17 -3.79 5.69
CA GLN A 89 6.08 -4.35 7.03
C GLN A 89 7.02 -5.55 7.24
N LYS A 90 7.21 -6.37 6.21
CA LYS A 90 8.05 -7.57 6.30
C LYS A 90 9.54 -7.25 6.39
N TYR A 91 9.99 -6.19 5.72
CA TYR A 91 11.41 -5.90 5.56
C TYR A 91 11.88 -4.68 6.35
N ASP A 92 10.96 -3.93 7.00
CA ASP A 92 11.24 -2.70 7.76
C ASP A 92 12.01 -1.65 6.96
N PHE A 93 11.76 -1.55 5.65
CA PHE A 93 12.41 -0.58 4.78
C PHE A 93 11.81 0.82 4.95
N THR A 94 12.65 1.85 4.83
CA THR A 94 12.22 3.26 4.81
C THR A 94 11.84 3.71 3.39
N ALA A 95 12.40 3.09 2.37
CA ALA A 95 12.08 3.31 0.96
C ALA A 95 12.35 2.05 0.15
N MET A 96 11.53 1.78 -0.86
CA MET A 96 11.68 0.64 -1.77
C MET A 96 11.64 1.10 -3.22
N PRO A 97 12.50 0.54 -4.09
CA PRO A 97 12.50 0.85 -5.51
C PRO A 97 11.32 0.19 -6.21
N VAL A 98 10.74 0.93 -7.17
CA VAL A 98 9.69 0.46 -8.06
C VAL A 98 10.26 0.25 -9.44
N VAL A 99 10.07 -0.95 -9.99
CA VAL A 99 10.55 -1.32 -11.32
C VAL A 99 9.41 -1.69 -12.25
N ASP A 100 9.65 -1.52 -13.54
CA ASP A 100 8.75 -2.01 -14.59
C ASP A 100 9.00 -3.49 -14.90
N ASN A 101 8.30 -4.04 -15.91
CA ASN A 101 8.44 -5.43 -16.33
C ASN A 101 9.81 -5.76 -16.93
N GLU A 102 10.62 -4.76 -17.26
CA GLU A 102 11.99 -4.90 -17.78
C GLU A 102 13.05 -4.65 -16.68
N ASN A 103 12.63 -4.62 -15.41
CA ASN A 103 13.46 -4.32 -14.23
C ASN A 103 14.13 -2.92 -14.29
N ARG A 104 13.57 -1.97 -15.05
CA ARG A 104 14.06 -0.59 -15.06
C ARG A 104 13.46 0.17 -13.87
N LEU A 105 14.29 0.91 -13.18
CA LEU A 105 13.86 1.75 -12.07
C LEU A 105 12.99 2.89 -12.57
N VAL A 106 11.73 2.92 -12.11
CA VAL A 106 10.71 3.91 -12.48
C VAL A 106 10.56 4.97 -11.40
N GLY A 107 10.71 4.59 -10.14
CA GLY A 107 10.57 5.47 -9.00
C GLY A 107 10.86 4.76 -7.69
N ILE A 108 10.54 5.40 -6.59
CA ILE A 108 10.59 4.83 -5.24
C ILE A 108 9.28 5.09 -4.52
N ILE A 109 8.98 4.25 -3.53
CA ILE A 109 7.90 4.46 -2.56
C ILE A 109 8.57 4.57 -1.20
N THR A 110 8.10 5.51 -0.37
CA THR A 110 8.60 5.72 0.98
C THR A 110 7.63 5.20 2.04
N VAL A 111 8.09 5.02 3.26
CA VAL A 111 7.28 4.44 4.33
C VAL A 111 6.10 5.31 4.75
N ASP A 112 6.23 6.64 4.62
CA ASP A 112 5.15 7.59 4.89
C ASP A 112 3.99 7.45 3.91
N ASP A 113 4.26 7.26 2.61
CA ASP A 113 3.24 6.91 1.62
C ASP A 113 2.52 5.59 1.97
N ILE A 114 3.26 4.61 2.51
CA ILE A 114 2.69 3.32 2.93
C ILE A 114 1.79 3.47 4.15
N VAL A 115 2.11 4.35 5.08
CA VAL A 115 1.24 4.63 6.23
C VAL A 115 -0.13 5.14 5.77
N ASP A 116 -0.16 6.02 4.77
CA ASP A 116 -1.41 6.52 4.20
C ASP A 116 -2.23 5.40 3.55
N ILE A 117 -1.58 4.53 2.77
CA ILE A 117 -2.22 3.35 2.17
C ILE A 117 -2.83 2.44 3.25
N LEU A 118 -2.07 2.14 4.31
CA LEU A 118 -2.55 1.29 5.40
C LEU A 118 -3.77 1.88 6.11
N GLN A 119 -3.85 3.20 6.24
CA GLN A 119 -5.02 3.88 6.81
C GLN A 119 -6.23 3.81 5.87
N GLU A 120 -6.01 3.98 4.56
CA GLU A 120 -7.07 3.85 3.55
C GLU A 120 -7.64 2.43 3.53
N GLU A 121 -6.79 1.40 3.45
CA GLU A 121 -7.19 -0.02 3.47
C GLU A 121 -7.93 -0.39 4.77
N ALA A 122 -7.39 0.03 5.93
CA ALA A 122 -8.06 -0.23 7.21
C ALA A 122 -9.45 0.44 7.28
N THR A 123 -9.60 1.63 6.71
CA THR A 123 -10.88 2.34 6.64
C THR A 123 -11.86 1.62 5.71
N GLU A 124 -11.38 1.18 4.54
CA GLU A 124 -12.17 0.42 3.57
C GLU A 124 -12.67 -0.90 4.17
N ASP A 125 -11.80 -1.62 4.89
CA ASP A 125 -12.16 -2.86 5.55
C ASP A 125 -13.24 -2.67 6.64
N ILE A 126 -13.11 -1.60 7.44
CA ILE A 126 -14.14 -1.24 8.43
C ILE A 126 -15.46 -0.90 7.75
N GLU A 127 -15.44 -0.16 6.65
CA GLU A 127 -16.65 0.20 5.89
C GLU A 127 -17.29 -1.05 5.28
N LYS A 128 -16.52 -1.97 4.72
CA LYS A 128 -17.00 -3.27 4.21
C LYS A 128 -17.64 -4.11 5.33
N MET A 129 -17.00 -4.20 6.50
CA MET A 129 -17.54 -4.92 7.66
C MET A 129 -18.86 -4.30 8.17
N ALA A 130 -19.00 -2.99 8.08
CA ALA A 130 -20.21 -2.28 8.43
C ALA A 130 -21.30 -2.31 7.33
N ALA A 131 -21.10 -3.09 6.26
CA ALA A 131 -21.95 -3.14 5.07
C ALA A 131 -22.21 -1.75 4.44
N ILE A 132 -21.21 -0.88 4.49
CA ILE A 132 -21.20 0.44 3.86
C ILE A 132 -20.41 0.33 2.56
N VAL A 133 -20.91 0.93 1.49
CA VAL A 133 -20.12 0.99 0.24
C VAL A 133 -18.90 1.91 0.48
N PRO A 134 -17.68 1.42 0.23
CA PRO A 134 -16.44 2.19 0.45
C PRO A 134 -16.47 3.56 -0.24
N THR A 135 -15.77 4.52 0.35
CA THR A 135 -15.71 5.88 -0.17
C THR A 135 -14.28 6.41 -0.13
N ASP A 136 -13.83 7.03 -1.21
CA ASP A 136 -12.50 7.66 -1.32
C ASP A 136 -12.33 8.91 -0.44
N LYS A 137 -13.39 9.29 0.33
CA LYS A 137 -13.36 10.45 1.20
C LYS A 137 -13.30 10.05 2.67
N PRO A 138 -12.44 10.68 3.48
CA PRO A 138 -12.41 10.48 4.92
C PRO A 138 -13.82 10.66 5.54
N TYR A 139 -14.22 9.77 6.45
CA TYR A 139 -15.54 9.75 7.09
C TYR A 139 -15.99 11.12 7.61
N MET A 140 -15.06 11.90 8.20
CA MET A 140 -15.34 13.23 8.73
C MET A 140 -15.69 14.30 7.68
N LYS A 141 -15.38 14.04 6.39
CA LYS A 141 -15.71 14.94 5.27
C LYS A 141 -16.94 14.48 4.47
N THR A 142 -17.54 13.35 4.84
CA THR A 142 -18.70 12.79 4.16
C THR A 142 -19.97 13.43 4.72
N THR A 143 -20.88 13.88 3.85
CA THR A 143 -22.15 14.46 4.30
C THR A 143 -23.10 13.39 4.82
N VAL A 144 -23.98 13.75 5.79
CA VAL A 144 -24.97 12.83 6.36
C VAL A 144 -25.84 12.21 5.27
N PHE A 145 -26.16 12.96 4.23
CA PHE A 145 -26.98 12.49 3.11
C PHE A 145 -26.27 11.45 2.22
N GLU A 146 -24.97 11.63 1.99
CA GLU A 146 -24.14 10.62 1.26
C GLU A 146 -24.04 9.32 2.04
N THR A 147 -23.80 9.39 3.34
CA THR A 147 -23.75 8.22 4.22
C THR A 147 -25.10 7.50 4.25
N TRP A 148 -26.21 8.23 4.33
CA TRP A 148 -27.56 7.68 4.29
C TRP A 148 -27.85 6.94 2.99
N LYS A 149 -27.54 7.57 1.84
CA LYS A 149 -27.71 6.95 0.50
C LYS A 149 -26.94 5.65 0.33
N LYS A 150 -25.76 5.54 0.91
CA LYS A 150 -24.93 4.34 0.85
C LYS A 150 -25.43 3.18 1.71
N ARG A 151 -26.14 3.49 2.81
CA ARG A 151 -26.71 2.49 3.72
C ARG A 151 -28.10 2.00 3.29
N ILE A 152 -28.85 2.76 2.53
CA ILE A 152 -30.21 2.40 2.09
C ILE A 152 -30.29 1.06 1.38
N PRO A 153 -29.43 0.72 0.39
CA PRO A 153 -29.54 -0.56 -0.30
C PRO A 153 -29.47 -1.75 0.65
N TRP A 154 -28.58 -1.70 1.63
CA TRP A 154 -28.44 -2.74 2.63
C TRP A 154 -29.65 -2.81 3.58
N LEU A 155 -30.13 -1.67 4.05
CA LEU A 155 -31.33 -1.59 4.92
C LEU A 155 -32.58 -2.10 4.20
N LEU A 156 -32.74 -1.80 2.91
CA LEU A 156 -33.86 -2.34 2.11
C LEU A 156 -33.78 -3.85 1.97
N LEU A 157 -32.57 -4.40 1.76
CA LEU A 157 -32.37 -5.86 1.69
C LEU A 157 -32.74 -6.52 3.03
N LEU A 158 -32.31 -5.95 4.15
CA LEU A 158 -32.69 -6.43 5.48
C LEU A 158 -34.21 -6.32 5.72
N MET A 159 -34.85 -5.23 5.31
CA MET A 159 -36.30 -5.05 5.43
C MET A 159 -37.07 -6.11 4.62
N ILE A 160 -36.64 -6.38 3.39
CA ILE A 160 -37.25 -7.43 2.53
C ILE A 160 -37.08 -8.79 3.21
N SER A 161 -35.86 -9.10 3.68
CA SER A 161 -35.57 -10.34 4.39
C SER A 161 -36.44 -10.52 5.65
N ALA A 162 -36.58 -9.48 6.45
CA ALA A 162 -37.40 -9.48 7.66
C ALA A 162 -38.88 -9.71 7.33
N THR A 163 -39.40 -9.03 6.28
CA THR A 163 -40.78 -9.20 5.82
C THR A 163 -41.05 -10.62 5.33
N PHE A 164 -40.09 -11.21 4.58
CA PHE A 164 -40.18 -12.58 4.11
C PHE A 164 -40.19 -13.56 5.29
N THR A 165 -39.29 -13.39 6.24
CA THR A 165 -39.26 -14.20 7.47
C THR A 165 -40.54 -14.09 8.27
N GLY A 166 -41.06 -12.87 8.45
CA GLY A 166 -42.35 -12.64 9.12
C GLY A 166 -43.52 -13.34 8.40
N SER A 167 -43.56 -13.31 7.06
CA SER A 167 -44.59 -13.98 6.27
C SER A 167 -44.51 -15.51 6.42
N ILE A 168 -43.31 -16.09 6.50
CA ILE A 168 -43.15 -17.52 6.75
C ILE A 168 -43.67 -17.89 8.14
N ILE A 169 -43.28 -17.10 9.18
CA ILE A 169 -43.72 -17.36 10.56
C ILE A 169 -45.24 -17.33 10.67
N THR A 170 -45.91 -16.30 10.10
CA THR A 170 -47.37 -16.22 10.10
C THR A 170 -48.06 -17.35 9.35
N SER A 171 -47.46 -17.87 8.30
CA SER A 171 -47.96 -19.04 7.55
C SER A 171 -47.96 -20.32 8.38
N PHE A 172 -47.12 -20.40 9.43
CA PHE A 172 -47.05 -21.56 10.34
C PHE A 172 -47.59 -21.24 11.74
N GLU A 173 -48.37 -20.20 11.91
CA GLU A 173 -48.87 -19.71 13.20
C GLU A 173 -49.67 -20.81 13.93
N ASP A 174 -50.49 -21.60 13.25
CA ASP A 174 -51.23 -22.72 13.84
C ASP A 174 -50.31 -23.83 14.38
N ALA A 175 -49.19 -24.08 13.70
CA ALA A 175 -48.21 -25.07 14.14
C ALA A 175 -47.37 -24.53 15.32
N LEU A 176 -47.05 -23.24 15.33
CA LEU A 176 -46.33 -22.58 16.40
C LEU A 176 -47.17 -22.47 17.69
N SER A 177 -48.48 -22.19 17.56
CA SER A 177 -49.38 -22.13 18.72
C SER A 177 -49.60 -23.50 19.36
N ALA A 178 -49.49 -24.58 18.62
CA ALA A 178 -49.57 -25.96 19.10
C ALA A 178 -48.33 -26.37 19.91
N CYS A 179 -47.19 -25.69 19.74
CA CYS A 179 -45.93 -26.03 20.39
C CYS A 179 -45.29 -24.80 21.05
N VAL A 180 -45.74 -24.47 22.26
CA VAL A 180 -45.31 -23.30 23.04
C VAL A 180 -43.80 -23.23 23.26
N VAL A 181 -43.10 -24.39 23.26
CA VAL A 181 -41.63 -24.46 23.41
C VAL A 181 -40.91 -23.84 22.22
N LEU A 182 -41.46 -23.93 21.00
CA LEU A 182 -40.87 -23.35 19.80
C LEU A 182 -40.94 -21.82 19.78
N THR A 183 -41.91 -21.21 20.40
CA THR A 183 -42.04 -19.74 20.47
C THR A 183 -41.01 -19.07 21.38
N ALA A 184 -40.35 -19.82 22.26
CA ALA A 184 -39.25 -19.32 23.11
C ALA A 184 -37.92 -19.16 22.37
N TYR A 185 -37.78 -19.69 21.12
CA TYR A 185 -36.58 -19.63 20.30
C TYR A 185 -36.70 -18.70 19.09
N ILE A 186 -37.78 -17.98 18.94
CA ILE A 186 -38.04 -16.98 17.90
C ILE A 186 -37.93 -15.57 18.51
#